data_4c864dd3bcaae7674f3938772a5d5df0
#
_entry.id   4c864dd3bcaae7674f3938772a5d5df0
#
_cell.length_a   1.000
_cell.length_b   1.000
_cell.length_c   1.000
_cell.angle_alpha   90.00
_cell.angle_beta   90.00
_cell.angle_gamma   90.00
#
_symmetry.space_group_name_H-M   'P 1'
#
loop_
_entity.id
_entity.type
_entity.pdbx_description
1 polymer ?
#
loop_
_entity_poly.entity_id
_entity_poly.type
_entity_poly.pdbx_seq_one_letter_code
_entity_poly.pdbx_strand_id
1 'polypeptide(L)'
;PLPYGVKDMVLRPLTVLPRHTNGMTFTVSDADGTVLLAATFFSVGGGFIVREGEEDAAQQELDESIQELPLPFRTAAELLEHCRATGLSISDIMLVNERAARTEDQIRARLLHIYAVMAECVQTSLKREGLLPGGLKVRRRAPDWHERLMKESCKEDPDYRDPKYWQEWV
;
A
#
# COMPACT_ATOMS: atom_id res chain seq x y z
N PRO A 1 -1.24 27.91 7.79
CA PRO A 1 -2.09 26.82 7.23
C PRO A 1 -3.26 27.42 6.47
N LEU A 2 -3.49 26.94 5.23
CA LEU A 2 -4.68 27.35 4.49
C LEU A 2 -5.86 26.51 5.00
N PRO A 3 -6.99 27.11 5.39
CA PRO A 3 -8.16 26.35 5.78
C PRO A 3 -8.81 25.72 4.55
N TYR A 4 -9.04 24.39 4.58
CA TYR A 4 -9.84 23.69 3.59
C TYR A 4 -10.67 22.60 4.27
N GLY A 5 -11.75 22.18 3.63
CA GLY A 5 -12.62 21.12 4.13
C GLY A 5 -13.25 20.32 3.02
N VAL A 6 -14.11 19.37 3.36
CA VAL A 6 -14.78 18.47 2.38
C VAL A 6 -15.53 19.24 1.29
N LYS A 7 -16.10 20.41 1.61
CA LYS A 7 -16.79 21.27 0.64
C LYS A 7 -15.89 21.82 -0.47
N ASP A 8 -14.58 21.89 -0.20
CA ASP A 8 -13.60 22.44 -1.12
C ASP A 8 -13.00 21.34 -2.03
N MET A 9 -13.43 20.08 -1.81
CA MET A 9 -13.05 18.93 -2.62
C MET A 9 -14.04 18.68 -3.74
N VAL A 10 -13.58 18.75 -5.00
CA VAL A 10 -14.40 18.46 -6.17
C VAL A 10 -14.02 17.11 -6.76
N LEU A 11 -14.90 16.11 -6.63
CA LEU A 11 -14.70 14.80 -7.22
C LEU A 11 -15.17 14.80 -8.68
N ARG A 12 -14.28 14.36 -9.58
CA ARG A 12 -14.58 14.25 -11.03
C ARG A 12 -14.37 12.80 -11.51
N PRO A 13 -15.26 11.86 -11.15
CA PRO A 13 -15.04 10.43 -11.37
C PRO A 13 -15.00 10.01 -12.86
N LEU A 14 -15.51 10.85 -13.77
CA LEU A 14 -15.49 10.59 -15.21
C LEU A 14 -14.35 11.32 -15.95
N THR A 15 -13.50 12.03 -15.22
CA THR A 15 -12.34 12.73 -15.79
C THR A 15 -11.10 11.90 -15.55
N VAL A 16 -10.45 11.46 -16.62
CA VAL A 16 -9.16 10.77 -16.56
C VAL A 16 -8.08 11.75 -16.96
N LEU A 17 -7.11 11.95 -16.06
CA LEU A 17 -5.94 12.76 -16.37
C LEU A 17 -5.00 12.00 -17.34
N PRO A 18 -4.35 12.69 -18.31
CA PRO A 18 -3.60 12.02 -19.37
C PRO A 18 -2.46 11.11 -18.89
N ARG A 19 -1.85 11.42 -17.74
CA ARG A 19 -0.66 10.71 -17.21
C ARG A 19 -1.01 9.50 -16.37
N HIS A 20 -2.00 9.64 -15.48
CA HIS A 20 -2.41 8.57 -14.57
C HIS A 20 -3.85 8.76 -14.11
N THR A 21 -4.57 7.67 -13.88
CA THR A 21 -5.99 7.69 -13.46
C THR A 21 -6.21 8.24 -12.06
N ASN A 22 -5.24 8.06 -11.16
CA ASN A 22 -5.32 8.53 -9.78
C ASN A 22 -4.59 9.86 -9.64
N GLY A 23 -5.20 10.93 -10.11
CA GLY A 23 -4.64 12.28 -10.04
C GLY A 23 -5.44 13.20 -9.12
N MET A 24 -4.77 14.19 -8.54
CA MET A 24 -5.33 15.24 -7.72
C MET A 24 -4.68 16.56 -8.05
N THR A 25 -5.50 17.57 -8.38
CA THR A 25 -5.04 18.93 -8.62
C THR A 25 -5.39 19.80 -7.43
N PHE A 26 -4.39 20.47 -6.87
CA PHE A 26 -4.55 21.49 -5.84
C PHE A 26 -4.52 22.86 -6.51
N THR A 27 -5.49 23.70 -6.18
CA THR A 27 -5.56 25.06 -6.66
C THR A 27 -5.68 26.00 -5.48
N VAL A 28 -4.82 27.01 -5.40
CA VAL A 28 -4.86 28.07 -4.40
C VAL A 28 -5.23 29.36 -5.13
N SER A 29 -6.26 30.04 -4.64
CA SER A 29 -6.72 31.31 -5.20
C SER A 29 -6.68 32.39 -4.12
N ASP A 30 -6.58 33.64 -4.55
CA ASP A 30 -6.78 34.79 -3.69
C ASP A 30 -8.28 35.02 -3.38
N ALA A 31 -8.57 36.13 -2.65
CA ALA A 31 -9.91 36.50 -2.27
C ALA A 31 -10.81 36.87 -3.48
N ASP A 32 -10.23 37.29 -4.57
CA ASP A 32 -10.92 37.68 -5.81
C ASP A 32 -11.12 36.48 -6.77
N GLY A 33 -10.64 35.30 -6.38
CA GLY A 33 -10.73 34.07 -7.16
C GLY A 33 -9.61 33.88 -8.18
N THR A 34 -8.60 34.74 -8.22
CA THR A 34 -7.44 34.59 -9.09
C THR A 34 -6.59 33.43 -8.62
N VAL A 35 -6.26 32.50 -9.51
CA VAL A 35 -5.43 31.34 -9.19
C VAL A 35 -3.99 31.78 -8.97
N LEU A 36 -3.48 31.59 -7.77
CA LEU A 36 -2.11 31.90 -7.37
C LEU A 36 -1.17 30.70 -7.63
N LEU A 37 -1.68 29.48 -7.45
CA LEU A 37 -0.93 28.25 -7.64
C LEU A 37 -1.89 27.12 -8.05
N ALA A 38 -1.46 26.34 -9.04
CA ALA A 38 -2.06 25.06 -9.33
C ALA A 38 -0.96 23.99 -9.46
N ALA A 39 -1.16 22.83 -8.83
CA ALA A 39 -0.23 21.71 -8.90
C ALA A 39 -1.00 20.39 -8.94
N THR A 40 -0.63 19.53 -9.89
CA THR A 40 -1.22 18.19 -10.05
C THR A 40 -0.25 17.14 -9.55
N PHE A 41 -0.77 16.21 -8.77
CA PHE A 41 -0.05 15.06 -8.24
C PHE A 41 -0.75 13.77 -8.61
N PHE A 42 0.03 12.72 -8.81
CA PHE A 42 -0.45 11.39 -9.15
C PHE A 42 -0.04 10.40 -8.08
N SER A 43 -0.99 9.59 -7.60
CA SER A 43 -0.69 8.42 -6.76
C SER A 43 -0.43 7.23 -7.68
N VAL A 44 0.84 6.86 -7.80
CA VAL A 44 1.31 5.85 -8.78
C VAL A 44 1.42 4.44 -8.21
N GLY A 45 0.95 4.24 -6.97
CA GLY A 45 1.00 2.98 -6.27
C GLY A 45 2.17 2.88 -5.29
N GLY A 46 2.13 1.86 -4.42
CA GLY A 46 3.19 1.65 -3.43
C GLY A 46 3.36 2.76 -2.39
N GLY A 47 2.44 3.72 -2.32
CA GLY A 47 2.56 4.92 -1.48
C GLY A 47 3.35 6.06 -2.13
N PHE A 48 3.79 5.90 -3.37
CA PHE A 48 4.53 6.95 -4.10
C PHE A 48 3.60 7.98 -4.70
N ILE A 49 4.04 9.23 -4.62
CA ILE A 49 3.36 10.40 -5.18
C ILE A 49 4.34 11.09 -6.13
N VAL A 50 3.88 11.35 -7.35
CA VAL A 50 4.66 12.04 -8.37
C VAL A 50 3.94 13.33 -8.75
N ARG A 51 4.67 14.43 -8.85
CA ARG A 51 4.13 15.69 -9.34
C ARG A 51 4.14 15.72 -10.88
N GLU A 52 3.14 16.32 -11.46
CA GLU A 52 3.07 16.51 -12.92
C GLU A 52 4.31 17.27 -13.42
N GLY A 53 4.98 16.67 -14.42
CA GLY A 53 6.23 17.19 -14.98
C GLY A 53 7.52 16.70 -14.30
N GLU A 54 7.42 15.93 -13.20
CA GLU A 54 8.55 15.36 -12.47
C GLU A 54 8.61 13.82 -12.57
N GLU A 55 7.82 13.22 -13.46
CA GLU A 55 7.66 11.77 -13.57
C GLU A 55 8.96 11.06 -13.96
N ASP A 56 9.68 11.63 -14.91
CA ASP A 56 10.93 11.05 -15.40
C ASP A 56 12.03 11.13 -14.32
N ALA A 57 12.09 12.23 -13.57
CA ALA A 57 13.04 12.40 -12.48
C ALA A 57 12.76 11.41 -11.34
N ALA A 58 11.50 11.22 -10.96
CA ALA A 58 11.13 10.26 -9.93
C ALA A 58 11.43 8.81 -10.35
N GLN A 59 11.23 8.47 -11.61
CA GLN A 59 11.57 7.16 -12.15
C GLN A 59 13.10 6.95 -12.18
N GLN A 60 13.85 7.97 -12.58
CA GLN A 60 15.31 7.91 -12.59
C GLN A 60 15.88 7.74 -11.19
N GLU A 61 15.40 8.50 -10.20
CA GLU A 61 15.82 8.36 -8.80
C GLU A 61 15.56 6.95 -8.25
N LEU A 62 14.40 6.37 -8.58
CA LEU A 62 14.08 4.99 -8.21
C LEU A 62 15.03 4.01 -8.88
N ASP A 63 15.31 4.19 -10.15
CA ASP A 63 16.22 3.34 -10.94
C ASP A 63 17.65 3.37 -10.40
N GLU A 64 18.14 4.55 -10.06
CA GLU A 64 19.45 4.74 -9.45
C GLU A 64 19.52 4.06 -8.07
N SER A 65 18.50 4.23 -7.23
CA SER A 65 18.45 3.60 -5.91
C SER A 65 18.44 2.07 -5.96
N ILE A 66 17.85 1.48 -6.99
CA ILE A 66 17.88 0.02 -7.21
C ILE A 66 19.28 -0.43 -7.65
N GLN A 67 19.97 0.32 -8.49
CA GLN A 67 21.31 -0.01 -8.96
C GLN A 67 22.38 0.03 -7.85
N GLU A 68 22.15 0.82 -6.81
CA GLU A 68 23.05 0.90 -5.64
C GLU A 68 22.91 -0.28 -4.67
N LEU A 69 21.92 -1.15 -4.86
CA LEU A 69 21.74 -2.32 -4.01
C LEU A 69 22.83 -3.39 -4.26
N PRO A 70 23.25 -4.15 -3.24
CA PRO A 70 24.23 -5.22 -3.40
C PRO A 70 23.82 -6.31 -4.39
N LEU A 71 22.56 -6.64 -4.46
CA LEU A 71 21.97 -7.64 -5.35
C LEU A 71 20.72 -7.04 -6.03
N PRO A 72 20.93 -6.11 -6.99
CA PRO A 72 19.82 -5.39 -7.63
C PRO A 72 19.00 -6.32 -8.51
N PHE A 73 17.69 -6.16 -8.48
CA PHE A 73 16.76 -6.86 -9.38
C PHE A 73 15.52 -6.02 -9.64
N ARG A 74 14.93 -6.21 -10.82
CA ARG A 74 13.66 -5.58 -11.23
C ARG A 74 12.61 -6.62 -11.59
N THR A 75 13.05 -7.83 -11.93
CA THR A 75 12.19 -8.93 -12.35
C THR A 75 12.37 -10.14 -11.44
N ALA A 76 11.36 -11.01 -11.40
CA ALA A 76 11.45 -12.28 -10.70
C ALA A 76 12.56 -13.18 -11.28
N ALA A 77 12.83 -13.09 -12.58
CA ALA A 77 13.88 -13.86 -13.23
C ALA A 77 15.26 -13.48 -12.69
N GLU A 78 15.57 -12.18 -12.60
CA GLU A 78 16.81 -11.66 -12.01
C GLU A 78 16.97 -12.06 -10.54
N LEU A 79 15.89 -11.95 -9.75
CA LEU A 79 15.89 -12.38 -8.35
C LEU A 79 16.24 -13.88 -8.22
N LEU A 80 15.64 -14.74 -9.05
CA LEU A 80 15.93 -16.18 -9.06
C LEU A 80 17.35 -16.48 -9.55
N GLU A 81 17.89 -15.66 -10.45
CA GLU A 81 19.28 -15.77 -10.88
C GLU A 81 20.23 -15.47 -9.74
N HIS A 82 20.00 -14.41 -8.96
CA HIS A 82 20.76 -14.14 -7.74
C HIS A 82 20.68 -15.30 -6.74
N CYS A 83 19.49 -15.88 -6.54
CA CYS A 83 19.36 -17.06 -5.66
C CYS A 83 20.21 -18.25 -6.16
N ARG A 84 20.23 -18.52 -7.45
CA ARG A 84 21.02 -19.60 -8.04
C ARG A 84 22.52 -19.34 -7.94
N ALA A 85 22.95 -18.11 -8.22
CA ALA A 85 24.35 -17.73 -8.22
C ALA A 85 24.96 -17.72 -6.81
N THR A 86 24.18 -17.31 -5.79
CA THR A 86 24.66 -17.15 -4.42
C THR A 86 24.30 -18.33 -3.52
N GLY A 87 23.35 -19.18 -3.89
CA GLY A 87 22.79 -20.21 -3.01
C GLY A 87 21.86 -19.67 -1.92
N LEU A 88 21.56 -18.37 -1.92
CA LEU A 88 20.69 -17.72 -0.94
C LEU A 88 19.22 -17.90 -1.29
N SER A 89 18.37 -17.88 -0.28
CA SER A 89 16.90 -17.83 -0.49
C SER A 89 16.47 -16.43 -0.94
N ILE A 90 15.23 -16.29 -1.43
CA ILE A 90 14.62 -14.99 -1.76
C ILE A 90 14.67 -14.06 -0.53
N SER A 91 14.31 -14.56 0.65
CA SER A 91 14.34 -13.78 1.88
C SER A 91 15.75 -13.32 2.27
N ASP A 92 16.77 -14.12 2.01
CA ASP A 92 18.16 -13.74 2.28
C ASP A 92 18.63 -12.66 1.31
N ILE A 93 18.28 -12.74 0.02
CA ILE A 93 18.55 -11.68 -0.96
C ILE A 93 17.91 -10.36 -0.53
N MET A 94 16.64 -10.39 -0.12
CA MET A 94 15.95 -9.20 0.40
C MET A 94 16.69 -8.62 1.62
N LEU A 95 17.10 -9.48 2.55
CA LEU A 95 17.83 -9.06 3.74
C LEU A 95 19.19 -8.45 3.41
N VAL A 96 19.94 -9.01 2.45
CA VAL A 96 21.21 -8.44 1.97
C VAL A 96 20.99 -7.03 1.45
N ASN A 97 19.98 -6.81 0.62
CA ASN A 97 19.67 -5.50 0.07
C ASN A 97 19.23 -4.49 1.16
N GLU A 98 18.39 -4.90 2.10
CA GLU A 98 17.95 -4.03 3.21
C GLU A 98 19.10 -3.63 4.14
N ARG A 99 20.09 -4.52 4.34
CA ARG A 99 21.28 -4.24 5.16
C ARG A 99 22.18 -3.15 4.57
N ALA A 100 22.06 -2.81 3.29
CA ALA A 100 22.78 -1.70 2.70
C ALA A 100 22.41 -0.34 3.35
N ALA A 101 21.17 -0.20 3.82
CA ALA A 101 20.67 1.06 4.38
C ALA A 101 20.34 1.01 5.88
N ARG A 102 20.27 -0.19 6.49
CA ARG A 102 19.78 -0.38 7.87
C ARG A 102 20.51 -1.50 8.59
N THR A 103 20.53 -1.41 9.91
CA THR A 103 20.97 -2.53 10.76
C THR A 103 19.91 -3.63 10.79
N GLU A 104 20.30 -4.86 11.10
CA GLU A 104 19.37 -6.00 11.18
C GLU A 104 18.27 -5.79 12.22
N ASP A 105 18.60 -5.20 13.38
CA ASP A 105 17.61 -4.86 14.41
C ASP A 105 16.57 -3.83 13.91
N GLN A 106 17.02 -2.85 13.13
CA GLN A 106 16.12 -1.87 12.52
C GLN A 106 15.19 -2.50 11.47
N ILE A 107 15.73 -3.42 10.64
CA ILE A 107 14.94 -4.16 9.64
C ILE A 107 13.89 -4.99 10.36
N ARG A 108 14.30 -5.78 11.35
CA ARG A 108 13.40 -6.64 12.13
C ARG A 108 12.31 -5.83 12.84
N ALA A 109 12.66 -4.74 13.51
CA ALA A 109 11.69 -3.88 14.19
C ALA A 109 10.65 -3.29 13.22
N ARG A 110 11.08 -2.85 12.02
CA ARG A 110 10.17 -2.32 11.00
C ARG A 110 9.24 -3.39 10.43
N LEU A 111 9.75 -4.57 10.11
CA LEU A 111 8.93 -5.68 9.63
C LEU A 111 7.89 -6.12 10.66
N LEU A 112 8.29 -6.23 11.94
CA LEU A 112 7.35 -6.54 13.03
C LEU A 112 6.31 -5.43 13.23
N HIS A 113 6.67 -4.18 13.04
CA HIS A 113 5.72 -3.07 13.09
C HIS A 113 4.68 -3.17 11.96
N ILE A 114 5.14 -3.42 10.72
CA ILE A 114 4.23 -3.62 9.58
C ILE A 114 3.28 -4.79 9.86
N TYR A 115 3.82 -5.92 10.32
CA TYR A 115 3.01 -7.09 10.69
C TYR A 115 1.95 -6.73 11.75
N ALA A 116 2.34 -6.02 12.80
CA ALA A 116 1.41 -5.62 13.88
C ALA A 116 0.27 -4.74 13.35
N VAL A 117 0.57 -3.78 12.49
CA VAL A 117 -0.44 -2.90 11.86
C VAL A 117 -1.38 -3.71 10.96
N MET A 118 -0.85 -4.65 10.18
CA MET A 118 -1.66 -5.54 9.34
C MET A 118 -2.57 -6.44 10.18
N ALA A 119 -2.04 -7.03 11.24
CA ALA A 119 -2.80 -7.87 12.16
C ALA A 119 -3.92 -7.08 12.87
N GLU A 120 -3.64 -5.86 13.32
CA GLU A 120 -4.64 -4.97 13.90
C GLU A 120 -5.74 -4.61 12.88
N CYS A 121 -5.36 -4.34 11.63
CA CYS A 121 -6.30 -4.07 10.54
C CYS A 121 -7.27 -5.25 10.34
N VAL A 122 -6.76 -6.48 10.30
CA VAL A 122 -7.59 -7.70 10.20
C VAL A 122 -8.53 -7.80 11.40
N GLN A 123 -8.02 -7.71 12.63
CA GLN A 123 -8.83 -7.81 13.84
C GLN A 123 -9.94 -6.75 13.93
N THR A 124 -9.63 -5.53 13.49
CA THR A 124 -10.59 -4.43 13.41
C THR A 124 -11.65 -4.71 12.34
N SER A 125 -11.25 -5.22 11.18
CA SER A 125 -12.15 -5.50 10.05
C SER A 125 -13.14 -6.62 10.37
N LEU A 126 -12.75 -7.62 11.15
CA LEU A 126 -13.63 -8.70 11.59
C LEU A 126 -14.76 -8.25 12.53
N LYS A 127 -14.64 -7.06 13.13
CA LYS A 127 -15.62 -6.53 14.09
C LYS A 127 -16.37 -5.30 13.58
N ARG A 128 -15.87 -4.66 12.52
CA ARG A 128 -16.36 -3.38 12.05
C ARG A 128 -17.47 -3.55 11.02
N GLU A 129 -18.66 -3.17 11.37
CA GLU A 129 -19.86 -3.21 10.53
C GLU A 129 -20.10 -1.91 9.73
N GLY A 130 -21.16 -1.89 8.94
CA GLY A 130 -21.63 -0.73 8.19
C GLY A 130 -21.09 -0.65 6.77
N LEU A 131 -21.01 0.57 6.25
CA LEU A 131 -20.56 0.86 4.88
C LEU A 131 -19.13 1.38 4.88
N LEU A 132 -18.39 1.04 3.84
CA LEU A 132 -17.11 1.68 3.56
C LEU A 132 -17.35 3.14 3.19
N PRO A 133 -16.48 4.06 3.66
CA PRO A 133 -16.55 5.44 3.21
C PRO A 133 -16.30 5.51 1.70
N GLY A 134 -17.07 6.38 1.01
CA GLY A 134 -16.95 6.59 -0.43
C GLY A 134 -18.28 6.49 -1.16
N GLY A 135 -18.29 6.86 -2.45
CA GLY A 135 -19.48 6.95 -3.29
C GLY A 135 -20.13 5.62 -3.63
N LEU A 136 -19.41 4.51 -3.56
CA LEU A 136 -19.88 3.18 -3.95
C LEU A 136 -20.79 2.52 -2.90
N LYS A 137 -20.86 3.05 -1.66
CA LYS A 137 -21.69 2.50 -0.56
C LYS A 137 -21.48 1.00 -0.32
N VAL A 138 -20.24 0.53 -0.42
CA VAL A 138 -19.91 -0.89 -0.26
C VAL A 138 -20.12 -1.31 1.19
N ARG A 139 -20.94 -2.35 1.40
CA ARG A 139 -21.13 -2.94 2.73
C ARG A 139 -19.89 -3.70 3.17
N ARG A 140 -19.52 -3.56 4.44
CA ARG A 140 -18.46 -4.37 5.06
C ARG A 140 -18.97 -5.79 5.23
N ARG A 141 -18.26 -6.77 4.68
CA ARG A 141 -18.66 -8.18 4.64
C ARG A 141 -17.84 -9.07 5.57
N ALA A 142 -16.68 -8.59 6.02
CA ALA A 142 -15.75 -9.39 6.81
C ALA A 142 -16.38 -9.95 8.12
N PRO A 143 -17.18 -9.19 8.90
CA PRO A 143 -17.84 -9.73 10.09
C PRO A 143 -18.81 -10.88 9.78
N ASP A 144 -19.68 -10.70 8.77
CA ASP A 144 -20.67 -11.70 8.37
C ASP A 144 -19.98 -13.00 7.90
N TRP A 145 -18.91 -12.86 7.12
CA TRP A 145 -18.14 -13.99 6.61
C TRP A 145 -17.41 -14.71 7.72
N HIS A 146 -16.77 -13.98 8.62
CA HIS A 146 -16.08 -14.56 9.77
C HIS A 146 -17.06 -15.36 10.65
N GLU A 147 -18.21 -14.78 11.00
CA GLU A 147 -19.22 -15.47 11.80
C GLU A 147 -19.72 -16.76 11.11
N ARG A 148 -19.97 -16.67 9.79
CA ARG A 148 -20.42 -17.83 9.01
C ARG A 148 -19.38 -18.93 8.97
N LEU A 149 -18.12 -18.58 8.63
CA LEU A 149 -17.02 -19.54 8.58
C LEU A 149 -16.77 -20.19 9.93
N MET A 150 -16.80 -19.44 11.02
CA MET A 150 -16.66 -19.99 12.36
C MET A 150 -17.80 -20.96 12.74
N LYS A 151 -19.02 -20.72 12.29
CA LYS A 151 -20.16 -21.61 12.50
C LYS A 151 -20.07 -22.89 11.66
N GLU A 152 -19.63 -22.79 10.42
CA GLU A 152 -19.51 -23.93 9.49
C GLU A 152 -18.34 -24.82 9.86
N SER A 153 -17.20 -24.25 10.26
CA SER A 153 -15.96 -24.97 10.57
C SER A 153 -16.01 -25.79 11.86
N CYS A 154 -16.86 -25.44 12.80
CA CYS A 154 -16.99 -26.16 14.06
C CYS A 154 -17.48 -27.62 13.91
N LYS A 155 -17.81 -28.10 12.71
CA LYS A 155 -18.52 -29.38 12.53
C LYS A 155 -17.65 -30.55 12.10
N GLU A 156 -16.55 -30.38 11.37
CA GLU A 156 -15.91 -31.51 10.69
C GLU A 156 -14.36 -31.59 10.78
N ASP A 157 -13.63 -30.53 11.16
CA ASP A 157 -12.18 -30.56 11.23
C ASP A 157 -11.65 -29.93 12.55
N PRO A 158 -10.88 -30.67 13.37
CA PRO A 158 -10.32 -30.18 14.63
C PRO A 158 -9.38 -28.99 14.45
N ASP A 159 -8.63 -28.93 13.34
CA ASP A 159 -7.69 -27.85 13.05
C ASP A 159 -8.41 -26.56 12.62
N TYR A 160 -9.63 -26.69 12.13
CA TYR A 160 -10.55 -25.61 11.79
C TYR A 160 -11.05 -24.82 13.01
N ARG A 161 -10.80 -25.29 14.21
CA ARG A 161 -11.18 -24.60 15.46
C ARG A 161 -10.16 -23.60 15.95
N ASP A 162 -8.96 -23.56 15.36
CA ASP A 162 -7.96 -22.57 15.72
C ASP A 162 -8.32 -21.24 15.05
N PRO A 163 -8.65 -20.17 15.83
CA PRO A 163 -8.89 -18.84 15.28
C PRO A 163 -7.74 -18.31 14.42
N LYS A 164 -6.52 -18.82 14.65
CA LYS A 164 -5.32 -18.51 13.87
C LYS A 164 -5.43 -18.94 12.41
N TYR A 165 -6.03 -20.09 12.15
CA TYR A 165 -6.20 -20.65 10.82
C TYR A 165 -7.08 -19.75 9.92
N TRP A 166 -8.12 -19.15 10.50
CA TRP A 166 -9.06 -18.28 9.75
C TRP A 166 -8.56 -16.86 9.57
N GLN A 167 -7.69 -16.40 10.45
CA GLN A 167 -7.08 -15.08 10.33
C GLN A 167 -6.09 -15.02 9.17
N GLU A 168 -5.57 -16.16 8.72
CA GLU A 168 -4.67 -16.27 7.57
C GLU A 168 -5.41 -16.22 6.23
N TRP A 169 -6.74 -16.43 6.20
CA TRP A 169 -7.56 -16.51 4.98
C TRP A 169 -8.53 -15.33 4.79
N VAL A 170 -8.63 -14.42 5.73
CA VAL A 170 -9.50 -13.25 5.71
C VAL A 170 -8.70 -11.96 5.71
#